data_29882b6b82ee8c76b3b17fa5285b3c78
#
_entry.id   29882b6b82ee8c76b3b17fa5285b3c78
#
_cell.length_a   1.000
_cell.length_b   1.000
_cell.length_c   1.000
_cell.angle_alpha   90.00
_cell.angle_beta   90.00
_cell.angle_gamma   90.00
#
_symmetry.space_group_name_H-M   'P 1'
#
loop_
_entity.id
_entity.type
_entity.pdbx_description
1 polymer ?
#
loop_
_entity_poly.entity_id
_entity_poly.type
_entity_poly.pdbx_seq_one_letter_code
_entity_poly.pdbx_strand_id
1 'polypeptide(L)'
;MSKKLPVLLVAEPGLEPTYAQPGDAGADLRAAVDAIVPAMGRLTVRTGVSIALPDGYVGLVHPRSGLSAKHGITVLNAPGTVDAGYRGEIAVTLYNSSNEDFSVAKGDRIAQLVIQAIEIADFIAVDSLPGSHRGTAGFGSTGTK
;
A
#
# COMPACT_ATOMS: atom_id res chain seq x y z
N MET A 1 -16.85 -10.74 -18.04
CA MET A 1 -16.63 -9.80 -16.91
C MET A 1 -15.95 -10.51 -15.75
N SER A 2 -14.91 -9.94 -15.21
CA SER A 2 -14.28 -10.49 -14.00
C SER A 2 -15.24 -10.40 -12.82
N LYS A 3 -15.28 -11.46 -12.00
CA LYS A 3 -16.07 -11.49 -10.77
C LYS A 3 -15.45 -10.51 -9.76
N LYS A 4 -16.25 -9.59 -9.22
CA LYS A 4 -15.81 -8.69 -8.16
C LYS A 4 -15.76 -9.42 -6.82
N LEU A 5 -14.74 -9.14 -6.04
CA LEU A 5 -14.59 -9.64 -4.68
C LEU A 5 -15.32 -8.72 -3.70
N PRO A 6 -16.31 -9.21 -2.94
CA PRO A 6 -16.92 -8.39 -1.89
C PRO A 6 -15.94 -8.10 -0.76
N VAL A 7 -15.77 -6.83 -0.43
CA VAL A 7 -15.01 -6.35 0.72
C VAL A 7 -15.90 -5.46 1.54
N LEU A 8 -16.12 -5.80 2.80
CA LEU A 8 -16.95 -4.99 3.69
C LEU A 8 -16.20 -3.71 4.07
N LEU A 9 -16.93 -2.61 4.10
CA LEU A 9 -16.34 -1.27 4.21
C LEU A 9 -17.10 -0.43 5.26
N VAL A 10 -16.35 0.21 6.13
CA VAL A 10 -16.80 1.36 6.90
C VAL A 10 -15.92 2.54 6.49
N ALA A 11 -16.53 3.62 6.02
CA ALA A 11 -15.81 4.80 5.57
C ALA A 11 -16.51 6.08 6.01
N GLU A 12 -15.73 7.10 6.33
CA GLU A 12 -16.27 8.46 6.48
C GLU A 12 -16.85 8.92 5.13
N PRO A 13 -17.94 9.70 5.11
CA PRO A 13 -18.58 10.12 3.86
C PRO A 13 -17.60 10.83 2.91
N GLY A 14 -17.59 10.40 1.66
CA GLY A 14 -16.72 10.95 0.62
C GLY A 14 -15.30 10.40 0.63
N LEU A 15 -14.95 9.51 1.55
CA LEU A 15 -13.61 8.92 1.66
C LEU A 15 -13.56 7.45 1.25
N GLU A 16 -14.63 6.91 0.70
CA GLU A 16 -14.67 5.54 0.19
C GLU A 16 -13.55 5.33 -0.86
N PRO A 17 -12.82 4.21 -0.78
CA PRO A 17 -11.84 3.89 -1.82
C PRO A 17 -12.51 3.78 -3.19
N THR A 18 -11.92 4.41 -4.19
CA THR A 18 -12.50 4.43 -5.56
C THR A 18 -11.44 4.13 -6.60
N TYR A 19 -11.83 3.33 -7.61
CA TYR A 19 -11.01 3.12 -8.80
C TYR A 19 -11.24 4.30 -9.76
N ALA A 20 -10.18 4.99 -10.15
CA ALA A 20 -10.28 6.15 -11.03
C ALA A 20 -10.73 5.78 -12.44
N GLN A 21 -10.22 4.63 -12.95
CA GLN A 21 -10.52 4.14 -14.30
C GLN A 21 -10.83 2.64 -14.27
N PRO A 22 -11.65 2.15 -15.21
CA PRO A 22 -11.82 0.70 -15.39
C PRO A 22 -10.47 0.03 -15.65
N GLY A 23 -10.20 -1.07 -14.93
CA GLY A 23 -8.94 -1.82 -15.05
C GLY A 23 -7.82 -1.35 -14.15
N ASP A 24 -8.00 -0.25 -13.40
CA ASP A 24 -7.01 0.15 -12.40
C ASP A 24 -6.88 -0.91 -11.32
N ALA A 25 -5.64 -1.20 -10.91
CA ALA A 25 -5.37 -2.18 -9.85
C ALA A 25 -5.55 -1.59 -8.45
N GLY A 26 -5.31 -0.29 -8.30
CA GLY A 26 -5.37 0.40 -7.01
C GLY A 26 -6.61 1.29 -6.87
N ALA A 27 -7.32 1.14 -5.75
CA ALA A 27 -8.37 2.08 -5.37
C ALA A 27 -7.74 3.24 -4.59
N ASP A 28 -8.10 4.46 -4.93
CA ASP A 28 -7.56 5.65 -4.27
C ASP A 28 -7.96 5.71 -2.79
N LEU A 29 -6.97 5.94 -1.94
CA LEU A 29 -7.14 6.29 -0.53
C LEU A 29 -6.92 7.79 -0.35
N ARG A 30 -7.82 8.44 0.38
CA ARG A 30 -7.81 9.89 0.58
C ARG A 30 -7.46 10.24 2.02
N ALA A 31 -6.89 11.43 2.21
CA ALA A 31 -6.66 11.97 3.54
C ALA A 31 -7.99 12.30 4.22
N ALA A 32 -8.16 11.87 5.46
CA ALA A 32 -9.33 12.20 6.27
C ALA A 32 -9.19 13.57 6.97
N VAL A 33 -8.01 14.15 6.94
CA VAL A 33 -7.66 15.39 7.63
C VAL A 33 -6.72 16.24 6.78
N ASP A 34 -6.67 17.52 7.05
CA ASP A 34 -5.59 18.38 6.58
C ASP A 34 -4.30 18.03 7.33
N ALA A 35 -3.18 18.03 6.66
CA ALA A 35 -1.91 17.66 7.23
C ALA A 35 -0.75 18.30 6.48
N ILE A 36 0.41 18.42 7.15
CA ILE A 36 1.67 18.83 6.53
C ILE A 36 2.69 17.73 6.77
N VAL A 37 3.20 17.17 5.69
CA VAL A 37 4.32 16.21 5.75
C VAL A 37 5.61 17.02 5.68
N PRO A 38 6.38 17.12 6.77
CA PRO A 38 7.53 18.01 6.80
C PRO A 38 8.61 17.56 5.81
N ALA A 39 9.36 18.53 5.31
CA ALA A 39 10.53 18.28 4.47
C ALA A 39 11.46 17.24 5.12
N MET A 40 11.89 16.24 4.36
CA MET A 40 12.77 15.16 4.82
C MET A 40 12.22 14.40 6.03
N GLY A 41 10.89 14.45 6.25
CA GLY A 41 10.22 13.86 7.40
C GLY A 41 9.03 12.99 7.01
N ARG A 42 8.34 12.51 8.01
CA ARG A 42 7.18 11.61 7.85
C ARG A 42 6.01 12.05 8.71
N LEU A 43 4.83 11.62 8.28
CA LEU A 43 3.60 11.83 9.03
C LEU A 43 2.64 10.68 8.71
N THR A 44 2.00 10.13 9.72
CA THR A 44 0.93 9.16 9.54
C THR A 44 -0.40 9.89 9.38
N VAL A 45 -1.06 9.68 8.23
CA VAL A 45 -2.30 10.36 7.85
C VAL A 45 -3.44 9.37 7.86
N ARG A 46 -4.53 9.71 8.54
CA ARG A 46 -5.76 8.92 8.58
C ARG A 46 -6.45 8.93 7.21
N THR A 47 -7.10 7.82 6.87
CA THR A 47 -7.88 7.69 5.63
C THR A 47 -9.40 7.68 5.86
N GLY A 48 -9.85 7.51 7.09
CA GLY A 48 -11.28 7.35 7.40
C GLY A 48 -11.87 6.03 6.94
N VAL A 49 -11.05 5.02 6.62
CA VAL A 49 -11.46 3.76 6.00
C VAL A 49 -11.07 2.57 6.86
N SER A 50 -12.03 1.70 7.12
CA SER A 50 -11.81 0.38 7.73
C SER A 50 -12.47 -0.68 6.84
N ILE A 51 -11.80 -1.82 6.66
CA ILE A 51 -12.29 -2.89 5.78
C ILE A 51 -12.25 -4.24 6.47
N ALA A 52 -13.04 -5.18 5.96
CA ALA A 52 -12.95 -6.58 6.31
C ALA A 52 -12.70 -7.38 5.03
N LEU A 53 -11.48 -7.86 4.88
CA LEU A 53 -11.09 -8.71 3.76
C LEU A 53 -11.48 -10.16 4.04
N PRO A 54 -11.91 -10.91 3.01
CA PRO A 54 -12.02 -12.37 3.14
C PRO A 54 -10.66 -13.02 3.41
N ASP A 55 -10.66 -14.15 4.09
CA ASP A 55 -9.45 -14.96 4.25
C ASP A 55 -8.84 -15.30 2.87
N GLY A 56 -7.53 -15.34 2.80
CA GLY A 56 -6.80 -15.60 1.56
C GLY A 56 -6.53 -14.35 0.72
N TYR A 57 -6.85 -13.17 1.24
CA TYR A 57 -6.58 -11.90 0.57
C TYR A 57 -5.79 -10.96 1.47
N VAL A 58 -5.10 -10.04 0.84
CA VAL A 58 -4.36 -8.96 1.50
C VAL A 58 -4.72 -7.63 0.84
N GLY A 59 -4.75 -6.56 1.63
CA GLY A 59 -4.75 -5.20 1.13
C GLY A 59 -3.33 -4.64 1.17
N LEU A 60 -2.86 -4.12 0.04
CA LEU A 60 -1.55 -3.50 -0.05
C LEU A 60 -1.70 -2.01 -0.28
N VAL A 61 -1.12 -1.21 0.60
CA VAL A 61 -1.12 0.25 0.50
C VAL A 61 0.13 0.66 -0.26
N HIS A 62 -0.07 1.14 -1.48
CA HIS A 62 0.98 1.56 -2.39
C HIS A 62 1.07 3.08 -2.50
N PRO A 63 2.25 3.64 -2.76
CA PRO A 63 2.39 5.04 -3.12
C PRO A 63 1.67 5.35 -4.43
N ARG A 64 1.38 6.63 -4.65
CA ARG A 64 0.92 7.13 -5.95
C ARG A 64 2.12 7.62 -6.75
N SER A 65 2.24 7.14 -7.98
CA SER A 65 3.38 7.47 -8.85
C SER A 65 3.54 8.97 -9.10
N GLY A 66 2.43 9.69 -9.27
CA GLY A 66 2.46 11.14 -9.49
C GLY A 66 2.97 11.93 -8.29
N LEU A 67 2.60 11.55 -7.07
CA LEU A 67 3.12 12.18 -5.86
C LEU A 67 4.62 11.89 -5.68
N SER A 68 5.04 10.67 -5.98
CA SER A 68 6.45 10.30 -5.89
C SER A 68 7.29 11.07 -6.92
N ALA A 69 6.87 11.08 -8.18
CA ALA A 69 7.64 11.70 -9.26
C ALA A 69 7.70 13.23 -9.15
N LYS A 70 6.60 13.88 -8.75
CA LYS A 70 6.50 15.34 -8.73
C LYS A 70 6.92 15.96 -7.41
N HIS A 71 6.66 15.28 -6.30
CA HIS A 71 6.81 15.85 -4.95
C HIS A 71 7.72 15.03 -4.05
N GLY A 72 8.22 13.89 -4.51
CA GLY A 72 9.07 13.04 -3.70
C GLY A 72 8.36 12.39 -2.52
N ILE A 73 7.03 12.22 -2.60
CA ILE A 73 6.23 11.63 -1.54
C ILE A 73 6.09 10.14 -1.78
N THR A 74 6.33 9.34 -0.75
CA THR A 74 6.12 7.90 -0.79
C THR A 74 5.44 7.42 0.48
N VAL A 75 5.02 6.17 0.49
CA VAL A 75 4.58 5.45 1.68
C VAL A 75 5.81 4.81 2.29
N LEU A 76 6.16 5.19 3.51
CA LEU A 76 7.44 4.82 4.13
C LEU A 76 7.63 3.30 4.24
N ASN A 77 6.57 2.58 4.59
CA ASN A 77 6.58 1.12 4.75
C ASN A 77 6.01 0.39 3.52
N ALA A 78 6.03 1.00 2.35
CA ALA A 78 5.46 0.40 1.15
C ALA A 78 6.11 -0.95 0.78
N PRO A 79 5.30 -1.96 0.43
CA PRO A 79 3.85 -1.95 0.47
C PRO A 79 3.34 -2.11 1.91
N GLY A 80 2.49 -1.19 2.36
CA GLY A 80 1.81 -1.33 3.64
C GLY A 80 0.86 -2.53 3.59
N THR A 81 0.86 -3.36 4.62
CA THR A 81 0.10 -4.62 4.61
C THR A 81 -1.13 -4.50 5.49
N VAL A 82 -2.31 -4.68 4.89
CA VAL A 82 -3.59 -4.77 5.58
C VAL A 82 -4.02 -6.23 5.61
N ASP A 83 -3.96 -6.84 6.78
CA ASP A 83 -4.31 -8.25 6.98
C ASP A 83 -5.81 -8.47 6.88
N ALA A 84 -6.22 -9.69 6.51
CA ALA A 84 -7.64 -10.06 6.44
C ALA A 84 -8.36 -9.87 7.79
N GLY A 85 -7.67 -10.14 8.89
CA GLY A 85 -8.21 -9.98 10.25
C GLY A 85 -8.17 -8.56 10.81
N TYR A 86 -7.54 -7.61 10.13
CA TYR A 86 -7.45 -6.23 10.62
C TYR A 86 -8.79 -5.50 10.44
N ARG A 87 -9.27 -4.87 11.51
CA ARG A 87 -10.55 -4.12 11.53
C ARG A 87 -10.38 -2.65 11.85
N GLY A 88 -9.15 -2.23 12.14
CA GLY A 88 -8.86 -0.85 12.46
C GLY A 88 -8.87 0.06 11.23
N GLU A 89 -8.82 1.35 11.49
CA GLU A 89 -8.70 2.34 10.42
C GLU A 89 -7.36 2.19 9.69
N ILE A 90 -7.41 2.25 8.37
CA ILE A 90 -6.22 2.32 7.54
C ILE A 90 -5.62 3.72 7.69
N ALA A 91 -4.37 3.79 8.12
CA ALA A 91 -3.60 5.01 8.17
C ALA A 91 -2.36 4.84 7.28
N VAL A 92 -1.93 5.92 6.65
CA VAL A 92 -0.83 5.91 5.68
C VAL A 92 0.31 6.75 6.22
N THR A 93 1.47 6.14 6.43
CA THR A 93 2.68 6.86 6.83
C THR A 93 3.37 7.37 5.57
N LEU A 94 3.20 8.66 5.30
CA LEU A 94 3.83 9.34 4.18
C LEU A 94 5.23 9.81 4.57
N TYR A 95 6.18 9.61 3.67
CA TYR A 95 7.52 10.15 3.76
C TYR A 95 7.74 11.18 2.65
N ASN A 96 8.27 12.35 3.03
CA ASN A 96 8.60 13.44 2.12
C ASN A 96 10.13 13.47 1.93
N SER A 97 10.58 13.07 0.76
CA SER A 97 12.01 13.05 0.40
C SER A 97 12.52 14.38 -0.14
N SER A 98 11.66 15.39 -0.25
CA SER A 98 12.04 16.71 -0.75
C SER A 98 12.49 17.64 0.40
N ASN A 99 13.04 18.77 0.03
CA ASN A 99 13.44 19.81 0.97
C ASN A 99 12.36 20.87 1.23
N GLU A 100 11.14 20.63 0.77
CA GLU A 100 9.98 21.49 0.98
C GLU A 100 8.88 20.71 1.70
N ASP A 101 8.17 21.37 2.62
CA ASP A 101 6.99 20.79 3.25
C ASP A 101 5.92 20.49 2.20
N PHE A 102 5.19 19.39 2.38
CA PHE A 102 4.11 18.98 1.50
C PHE A 102 2.77 19.08 2.22
N SER A 103 1.90 19.95 1.72
CA SER A 103 0.56 20.15 2.28
C SER A 103 -0.43 19.16 1.70
N VAL A 104 -1.17 18.50 2.58
CA VAL A 104 -2.25 17.58 2.25
C VAL A 104 -3.55 18.19 2.75
N ALA A 105 -4.54 18.31 1.88
CA ALA A 105 -5.89 18.70 2.26
C ALA A 105 -6.78 17.46 2.44
N LYS A 106 -7.74 17.54 3.35
CA LYS A 106 -8.78 16.50 3.48
C LYS A 106 -9.39 16.22 2.11
N GLY A 107 -9.49 14.95 1.76
CA GLY A 107 -10.00 14.50 0.46
C GLY A 107 -8.93 14.30 -0.61
N ASP A 108 -7.71 14.77 -0.40
CA ASP A 108 -6.61 14.51 -1.33
C ASP A 108 -6.29 13.03 -1.40
N ARG A 109 -6.01 12.54 -2.60
CA ARG A 109 -5.57 11.16 -2.84
C ARG A 109 -4.11 11.03 -2.45
N ILE A 110 -3.83 10.24 -1.40
CA ILE A 110 -2.49 10.12 -0.81
C ILE A 110 -1.82 8.78 -1.02
N ALA A 111 -2.60 7.76 -1.37
CA ALA A 111 -2.12 6.40 -1.57
C ALA A 111 -3.14 5.64 -2.41
N GLN A 112 -2.86 4.37 -2.68
CA GLN A 112 -3.80 3.48 -3.34
C GLN A 112 -3.81 2.12 -2.67
N LEU A 113 -4.98 1.49 -2.64
CA LEU A 113 -5.20 0.19 -2.03
C LEU A 113 -5.37 -0.88 -3.11
N VAL A 114 -4.47 -1.85 -3.14
CA VAL A 114 -4.52 -2.99 -4.06
C VAL A 114 -4.96 -4.22 -3.27
N ILE A 115 -6.01 -4.90 -3.75
CA ILE A 115 -6.47 -6.15 -3.15
C ILE A 115 -5.92 -7.31 -3.97
N GLN A 116 -5.27 -8.25 -3.28
CA GLN A 116 -4.58 -9.35 -3.94
C GLN A 116 -4.84 -10.66 -3.20
N ALA A 117 -5.05 -11.74 -3.96
CA ALA A 117 -5.07 -13.09 -3.40
C ALA A 117 -3.65 -13.49 -2.98
N ILE A 118 -3.55 -14.16 -1.84
CA ILE A 118 -2.26 -14.62 -1.31
C ILE A 118 -2.33 -16.10 -0.94
N GLU A 119 -1.16 -16.72 -0.93
CA GLU A 119 -0.98 -18.05 -0.36
C GLU A 119 -0.56 -17.93 1.10
N ILE A 120 -1.11 -18.79 1.95
CA ILE A 120 -0.65 -18.96 3.33
C ILE A 120 0.31 -20.14 3.34
N ALA A 121 1.58 -19.87 3.61
CA ALA A 121 2.62 -20.89 3.60
C ALA A 121 2.55 -21.76 4.86
N ASP A 122 2.73 -23.05 4.66
CA ASP A 122 3.08 -24.00 5.72
C ASP A 122 4.60 -24.22 5.66
N PHE A 123 5.33 -23.58 6.57
CA PHE A 123 6.79 -23.62 6.57
C PHE A 123 7.27 -24.96 7.17
N ILE A 124 7.82 -25.83 6.32
CA ILE A 124 8.34 -27.14 6.70
C ILE A 124 9.84 -27.01 6.89
N ALA A 125 10.31 -27.17 8.12
CA ALA A 125 11.73 -27.14 8.44
C ALA A 125 12.44 -28.37 7.88
N VAL A 126 13.53 -28.13 7.16
CA VAL A 126 14.38 -29.18 6.58
C VAL A 126 15.85 -28.84 6.87
N ASP A 127 16.74 -29.85 6.78
CA ASP A 127 18.16 -29.62 7.05
C ASP A 127 18.86 -28.87 5.92
N SER A 128 18.40 -29.04 4.69
CA SER A 128 18.93 -28.34 3.52
C SER A 128 17.86 -28.16 2.47
N LEU A 129 18.05 -27.16 1.60
CA LEU A 129 17.12 -26.89 0.50
C LEU A 129 17.54 -27.67 -0.76
N PRO A 130 16.57 -28.06 -1.63
CA PRO A 130 16.89 -28.62 -2.93
C PRO A 130 17.78 -27.67 -3.74
N GLY A 131 18.67 -28.21 -4.57
CA GLY A 131 19.47 -27.39 -5.47
C GLY A 131 18.64 -26.69 -6.54
N SER A 132 19.16 -25.56 -7.03
CA SER A 132 18.56 -24.81 -8.12
C SER A 132 19.65 -24.31 -9.07
N HIS A 133 19.26 -23.90 -10.30
CA HIS A 133 20.21 -23.36 -11.24
C HIS A 133 20.93 -22.10 -10.72
N ARG A 134 20.22 -21.23 -9.99
CA ARG A 134 20.80 -20.00 -9.42
C ARG A 134 21.63 -20.27 -8.17
N GLY A 135 21.28 -21.31 -7.37
CA GLY A 135 21.92 -21.60 -6.09
C GLY A 135 21.82 -20.43 -5.12
N THR A 136 22.96 -20.04 -4.53
CA THR A 136 23.02 -18.94 -3.55
C THR A 136 23.29 -17.56 -4.17
N ALA A 137 23.39 -17.44 -5.49
CA ALA A 137 23.67 -16.20 -6.17
C ALA A 137 22.53 -15.16 -5.97
N GLY A 138 22.88 -13.94 -5.59
CA GLY A 138 21.93 -12.86 -5.33
C GLY A 138 22.65 -11.52 -5.19
N PHE A 139 21.93 -10.48 -4.81
CA PHE A 139 22.47 -9.15 -4.51
C PHE A 139 23.38 -8.58 -5.59
N GLY A 140 22.91 -8.57 -6.86
CA GLY A 140 23.67 -8.03 -7.98
C GLY A 140 24.69 -9.00 -8.57
N SER A 141 24.57 -10.30 -8.30
CA SER A 141 25.44 -11.34 -8.86
C SER A 141 25.44 -11.36 -10.39
N THR A 142 24.40 -10.82 -11.05
CA THR A 142 24.30 -10.68 -12.51
C THR A 142 24.92 -9.37 -13.04
N GLY A 143 25.46 -8.54 -12.15
CA GLY A 143 26.08 -7.27 -12.50
C GLY A 143 25.10 -6.12 -12.75
N THR A 144 25.66 -4.95 -13.09
CA THR A 144 24.89 -3.73 -13.35
C THR A 144 24.84 -3.35 -14.83
N LYS A 145 25.45 -4.16 -15.72
CA LYS A 145 25.49 -3.94 -17.17
C LYS A 145 25.01 -5.19 -17.90
#